data_ae7e4564536568aa168f98252b60d4b2
#
_entry.id   ae7e4564536568aa168f98252b60d4b2
#
_cell.length_a   1.000
_cell.length_b   1.000
_cell.length_c   1.000
_cell.angle_alpha   90.00
_cell.angle_beta   90.00
_cell.angle_gamma   90.00
#
_symmetry.space_group_name_H-M   'P 1'
#
loop_
_entity.id
_entity.type
_entity.pdbx_description
1 polymer ?
#
loop_
_entity_poly.entity_id
_entity_poly.type
_entity_poly.pdbx_seq_one_letter_code
_entity_poly.pdbx_strand_id
1 'polypeptide(L)'
;MVEEQDIVGFLRDHDGEASLEEVAQGLGIPKYGPDSAYAVLQSLKSKGVIDRKGEMWALTAFVEREEPESKPEEKEGSLVEEGGKATPDVDTIVKAMAKTLANAMKEAREPADEWELATKPMATEIQRKEKKLSSLILQPSVAGEAKKALMALPTETFIDYLFFALDGKPLNGLPIVGQFALTGLPGAGKSILAEEIAVSVSSAGKKVLYATAEDTWQSPTPRFDLQSRMKQKADFLGKNWSKIQENLFVLDTVMFPELRDWNTFAEAYRYVVDKEKIDLAIIDSVTVLESYRGALKYRVMELARHNQMKGVTCIYVNQRSRESWDTYDMAGGIGLAHNLDGTIIVDYGRVFWQDQQADLDLKRGEFVRIARVLDCRMCNFERDRIRIDITKEGLVRPVEPFPRTQDDAAA
;
A
#
# COMPACT_ATOMS: atom_id res chain seq x y z
N MET A 1 -30.87 -6.20 21.81
CA MET A 1 -29.75 -5.81 20.95
C MET A 1 -29.86 -4.30 20.82
N VAL A 2 -28.86 -3.54 21.21
CA VAL A 2 -28.89 -2.08 21.08
C VAL A 2 -28.61 -1.76 19.63
N GLU A 3 -29.44 -0.96 19.01
CA GLU A 3 -29.28 -0.53 17.62
C GLU A 3 -28.38 0.72 17.51
N GLU A 4 -27.82 0.96 16.34
CA GLU A 4 -26.97 2.14 16.11
C GLU A 4 -27.70 3.46 16.41
N GLN A 5 -29.02 3.49 16.19
CA GLN A 5 -29.86 4.65 16.48
C GLN A 5 -29.95 4.97 17.97
N ASP A 6 -29.87 3.96 18.85
CA ASP A 6 -29.89 4.17 20.30
C ASP A 6 -28.63 4.89 20.77
N ILE A 7 -27.47 4.55 20.19
CA ILE A 7 -26.20 5.24 20.50
C ILE A 7 -26.19 6.66 19.95
N VAL A 8 -26.70 6.87 18.73
CA VAL A 8 -26.80 8.21 18.14
C VAL A 8 -27.75 9.10 18.99
N GLY A 9 -28.88 8.54 19.44
CA GLY A 9 -29.81 9.20 20.36
C GLY A 9 -29.14 9.57 21.67
N PHE A 10 -28.44 8.61 22.28
CA PHE A 10 -27.69 8.85 23.52
C PHE A 10 -26.66 9.96 23.39
N LEU A 11 -25.88 9.97 22.28
CA LEU A 11 -24.92 11.05 22.06
C LEU A 11 -25.60 12.41 21.87
N ARG A 12 -26.75 12.47 21.20
CA ARG A 12 -27.52 13.73 21.05
C ARG A 12 -27.98 14.29 22.40
N ASP A 13 -28.42 13.40 23.29
CA ASP A 13 -28.87 13.76 24.63
C ASP A 13 -27.72 14.20 25.58
N HIS A 14 -26.47 13.98 25.16
CA HIS A 14 -25.22 14.29 25.86
C HIS A 14 -24.37 15.33 25.09
N ASP A 15 -24.99 16.39 24.61
CA ASP A 15 -24.33 17.50 23.88
C ASP A 15 -23.50 17.09 22.65
N GLY A 16 -23.86 15.96 22.06
CA GLY A 16 -23.22 15.42 20.85
C GLY A 16 -21.94 14.59 21.10
N GLU A 17 -21.50 14.41 22.33
CA GLU A 17 -20.31 13.63 22.66
C GLU A 17 -20.43 12.89 23.98
N ALA A 18 -19.84 11.70 24.07
CA ALA A 18 -19.75 10.92 25.31
C ALA A 18 -18.53 9.98 25.29
N SER A 19 -18.08 9.60 26.48
CA SER A 19 -17.06 8.55 26.61
C SER A 19 -17.65 7.15 26.39
N LEU A 20 -16.79 6.17 26.08
CA LEU A 20 -17.22 4.77 25.95
C LEU A 20 -17.89 4.24 27.22
N GLU A 21 -17.47 4.74 28.39
CA GLU A 21 -18.01 4.33 29.68
C GLU A 21 -19.41 4.86 29.89
N GLU A 22 -19.65 6.12 29.60
CA GLU A 22 -20.97 6.77 29.67
C GLU A 22 -21.97 6.10 28.73
N VAL A 23 -21.57 5.83 27.48
CA VAL A 23 -22.42 5.11 26.51
C VAL A 23 -22.78 3.69 27.03
N ALA A 24 -21.79 2.96 27.52
CA ALA A 24 -22.03 1.61 28.03
C ALA A 24 -22.96 1.58 29.26
N GLN A 25 -22.76 2.51 30.22
CA GLN A 25 -23.59 2.63 31.42
C GLN A 25 -24.99 3.17 31.09
N GLY A 26 -25.07 4.20 30.26
CA GLY A 26 -26.34 4.85 29.93
C GLY A 26 -27.29 3.94 29.14
N LEU A 27 -26.75 3.08 28.27
CA LEU A 27 -27.54 2.13 27.49
C LEU A 27 -27.62 0.73 28.13
N GLY A 28 -26.95 0.49 29.27
CA GLY A 28 -26.98 -0.78 29.99
C GLY A 28 -26.35 -1.95 29.20
N ILE A 29 -25.34 -1.69 28.37
CA ILE A 29 -24.68 -2.69 27.53
C ILE A 29 -23.22 -2.91 27.93
N PRO A 30 -22.63 -4.08 27.57
CA PRO A 30 -21.22 -4.33 27.83
C PRO A 30 -20.31 -3.31 27.15
N LYS A 31 -19.23 -2.92 27.81
CA LYS A 31 -18.23 -1.98 27.27
C LYS A 31 -17.48 -2.59 26.08
N TYR A 32 -17.11 -3.86 26.16
CA TYR A 32 -16.36 -4.60 25.15
C TYR A 32 -16.97 -5.96 24.86
N GLY A 33 -16.76 -6.49 23.65
CA GLY A 33 -17.24 -7.80 23.21
C GLY A 33 -18.19 -7.71 22.02
N PRO A 34 -18.75 -8.83 21.55
CA PRO A 34 -19.84 -8.83 20.58
C PRO A 34 -21.05 -8.06 21.17
N ASP A 35 -21.71 -7.26 20.34
CA ASP A 35 -22.89 -6.44 20.73
C ASP A 35 -22.63 -5.42 21.87
N SER A 36 -21.39 -4.95 22.00
CA SER A 36 -20.97 -3.99 23.03
C SER A 36 -21.04 -2.54 22.52
N ALA A 37 -21.03 -1.59 23.46
CA ALA A 37 -20.92 -0.16 23.13
C ALA A 37 -19.74 0.11 22.19
N TYR A 38 -18.58 -0.50 22.44
CA TYR A 38 -17.39 -0.30 21.58
C TYR A 38 -17.59 -0.82 20.17
N ALA A 39 -18.22 -2.00 19.98
CA ALA A 39 -18.45 -2.59 18.67
C ALA A 39 -19.39 -1.71 17.82
N VAL A 40 -20.48 -1.21 18.42
CA VAL A 40 -21.46 -0.37 17.72
C VAL A 40 -20.87 1.03 17.42
N LEU A 41 -20.11 1.62 18.36
CA LEU A 41 -19.39 2.89 18.12
C LEU A 41 -18.37 2.76 16.99
N GLN A 42 -17.65 1.65 16.89
CA GLN A 42 -16.74 1.40 15.76
C GLN A 42 -17.49 1.26 14.43
N SER A 43 -18.66 0.62 14.42
CA SER A 43 -19.52 0.55 13.24
C SER A 43 -19.98 1.94 12.79
N LEU A 44 -20.49 2.77 13.71
CA LEU A 44 -20.89 4.14 13.42
C LEU A 44 -19.72 5.01 12.95
N LYS A 45 -18.54 4.84 13.52
CA LYS A 45 -17.34 5.52 13.04
C LYS A 45 -16.97 5.11 11.62
N SER A 46 -17.03 3.82 11.28
CA SER A 46 -16.74 3.34 9.93
C SER A 46 -17.73 3.89 8.88
N LYS A 47 -18.95 4.22 9.30
CA LYS A 47 -19.99 4.85 8.48
C LYS A 47 -19.87 6.39 8.43
N GLY A 48 -18.91 6.98 9.16
CA GLY A 48 -18.70 8.42 9.20
C GLY A 48 -19.76 9.20 10.00
N VAL A 49 -20.60 8.52 10.80
CA VAL A 49 -21.66 9.11 11.61
C VAL A 49 -21.10 9.77 12.86
N ILE A 50 -20.07 9.18 13.46
CA ILE A 50 -19.36 9.69 14.63
C ILE A 50 -17.86 9.68 14.39
N ASP A 51 -17.12 10.48 15.15
CA ASP A 51 -15.66 10.41 15.20
C ASP A 51 -15.17 10.34 16.66
N ARG A 52 -13.92 9.90 16.84
CA ARG A 52 -13.30 9.79 18.15
C ARG A 52 -12.31 10.93 18.36
N LYS A 53 -12.55 11.72 19.42
CA LYS A 53 -11.66 12.81 19.86
C LYS A 53 -11.06 12.46 21.22
N GLY A 54 -9.87 11.90 21.23
CA GLY A 54 -9.24 11.42 22.48
C GLY A 54 -9.99 10.22 23.08
N GLU A 55 -10.55 10.39 24.29
CA GLU A 55 -11.38 9.37 24.96
C GLU A 55 -12.87 9.51 24.65
N MET A 56 -13.29 10.61 24.04
CA MET A 56 -14.68 10.93 23.71
C MET A 56 -15.06 10.49 22.29
N TRP A 57 -16.33 10.12 22.11
CA TRP A 57 -16.96 9.84 20.83
C TRP A 57 -17.96 10.95 20.54
N ALA A 58 -17.83 11.60 19.39
CA ALA A 58 -18.61 12.77 19.03
C ALA A 58 -19.35 12.57 17.70
N LEU A 59 -20.56 13.12 17.59
CA LEU A 59 -21.32 13.18 16.33
C LEU A 59 -20.57 14.04 15.30
N THR A 60 -20.56 13.60 14.04
CA THR A 60 -20.05 14.40 12.94
C THR A 60 -21.10 15.41 12.48
N ALA A 61 -20.67 16.61 12.08
CA ALA A 61 -21.57 17.73 11.69
C ALA A 61 -22.56 17.39 10.55
N PHE A 62 -22.44 16.20 9.95
CA PHE A 62 -23.36 15.73 8.90
C PHE A 62 -24.68 15.17 9.46
N VAL A 63 -24.75 14.82 10.73
CA VAL A 63 -25.92 14.19 11.37
C VAL A 63 -26.91 15.21 11.91
N GLU A 64 -26.53 16.49 12.05
CA GLU A 64 -27.41 17.55 12.58
C GLU A 64 -28.53 18.00 11.61
N ARG A 65 -28.61 17.45 10.38
CA ARG A 65 -29.53 17.94 9.34
C ARG A 65 -30.73 17.04 9.02
N GLU A 66 -30.94 15.94 9.72
CA GLU A 66 -32.15 15.12 9.52
C GLU A 66 -33.10 15.22 10.73
N GLU A 67 -34.00 16.20 10.73
CA GLU A 67 -35.25 16.10 11.47
C GLU A 67 -36.24 15.17 10.73
N PRO A 68 -37.00 14.34 11.44
CA PRO A 68 -37.88 13.34 10.81
C PRO A 68 -39.16 13.99 10.28
N GLU A 69 -39.32 14.02 8.96
CA GLU A 69 -40.64 14.25 8.38
C GLU A 69 -41.51 13.00 8.52
N SER A 70 -42.73 13.28 8.98
CA SER A 70 -43.82 12.38 9.29
C SER A 70 -44.22 11.49 8.11
N LYS A 71 -44.51 10.21 8.41
CA LYS A 71 -45.12 9.22 7.52
C LYS A 71 -46.48 9.69 6.96
N PRO A 72 -46.79 9.41 5.70
CA PRO A 72 -48.13 9.13 5.27
C PRO A 72 -48.33 7.63 4.99
N GLU A 73 -49.56 7.23 5.32
CA GLU A 73 -50.15 5.91 5.28
C GLU A 73 -50.10 5.21 3.92
N GLU A 74 -50.02 3.88 4.02
CA GLU A 74 -50.23 2.92 2.91
C GLU A 74 -51.60 3.09 2.23
N LYS A 75 -51.59 3.03 0.88
CA LYS A 75 -52.72 2.51 0.10
C LYS A 75 -52.17 1.57 -0.95
N GLU A 76 -52.61 0.32 -0.84
CA GLU A 76 -52.55 -0.73 -1.85
C GLU A 76 -53.26 -0.32 -3.16
N GLY A 77 -52.66 -0.70 -4.27
CA GLY A 77 -53.34 -0.57 -5.58
C GLY A 77 -52.52 -1.14 -6.75
N SER A 78 -52.72 -2.43 -6.99
CA SER A 78 -52.72 -3.18 -8.26
C SER A 78 -51.78 -2.82 -9.42
N LEU A 79 -51.08 -3.88 -9.83
CA LEU A 79 -50.44 -4.20 -11.10
C LEU A 79 -51.15 -3.65 -12.38
N VAL A 80 -50.36 -3.03 -13.24
CA VAL A 80 -50.49 -3.18 -14.71
C VAL A 80 -49.08 -3.08 -15.32
N GLU A 81 -48.70 -4.11 -16.06
CA GLU A 81 -47.59 -4.11 -17.02
C GLU A 81 -47.92 -3.17 -18.19
N GLU A 82 -46.94 -2.42 -18.66
CA GLU A 82 -46.70 -2.22 -20.09
C GLU A 82 -45.47 -1.32 -20.38
N GLY A 83 -44.68 -1.77 -21.32
CA GLY A 83 -44.07 -0.91 -22.32
C GLY A 83 -42.65 -0.38 -22.04
N GLY A 84 -41.65 -1.09 -22.55
CA GLY A 84 -40.29 -0.59 -22.68
C GLY A 84 -40.23 0.75 -23.42
N LYS A 85 -39.56 1.73 -22.79
CA LYS A 85 -39.05 2.93 -23.48
C LYS A 85 -37.57 3.02 -23.26
N ALA A 86 -36.85 2.97 -24.37
CA ALA A 86 -35.42 3.21 -24.47
C ALA A 86 -35.08 4.53 -23.79
N THR A 87 -34.08 4.51 -22.94
CA THR A 87 -33.43 5.72 -22.37
C THR A 87 -32.86 6.53 -23.54
N PRO A 88 -33.22 7.81 -23.67
CA PRO A 88 -32.64 8.65 -24.72
C PRO A 88 -31.15 8.84 -24.47
N ASP A 89 -30.38 8.75 -25.55
CA ASP A 89 -28.94 9.01 -25.60
C ASP A 89 -28.61 10.39 -25.02
N VAL A 90 -27.55 10.46 -24.24
CA VAL A 90 -27.09 11.68 -23.56
C VAL A 90 -26.93 12.84 -24.56
N ASP A 91 -26.50 12.55 -25.79
CA ASP A 91 -26.35 13.55 -26.87
C ASP A 91 -27.69 14.15 -27.28
N THR A 92 -28.80 13.38 -27.21
CA THR A 92 -30.15 13.84 -27.52
C THR A 92 -30.68 14.76 -26.43
N ILE A 93 -30.36 14.48 -25.15
CA ILE A 93 -30.73 15.33 -24.02
C ILE A 93 -29.95 16.65 -24.05
N VAL A 94 -28.66 16.61 -24.36
CA VAL A 94 -27.79 17.81 -24.45
C VAL A 94 -28.26 18.70 -25.63
N LYS A 95 -28.60 18.13 -26.78
CA LYS A 95 -29.15 18.89 -27.93
C LYS A 95 -30.52 19.49 -27.65
N ALA A 96 -31.39 18.75 -26.93
CA ALA A 96 -32.70 19.26 -26.53
C ALA A 96 -32.56 20.43 -25.53
N MET A 97 -31.67 20.32 -24.52
CA MET A 97 -31.41 21.41 -23.59
C MET A 97 -30.80 22.63 -24.26
N ALA A 98 -29.84 22.43 -25.17
CA ALA A 98 -29.23 23.54 -25.93
C ALA A 98 -30.29 24.26 -26.82
N LYS A 99 -31.20 23.53 -27.42
CA LYS A 99 -32.28 24.10 -28.24
C LYS A 99 -33.33 24.87 -27.40
N THR A 100 -33.66 24.36 -26.22
CA THR A 100 -34.55 25.05 -25.27
C THR A 100 -33.95 26.32 -24.72
N LEU A 101 -32.65 26.28 -24.39
CA LEU A 101 -31.88 27.45 -23.93
C LEU A 101 -31.76 28.51 -25.04
N ALA A 102 -31.48 28.10 -26.28
CA ALA A 102 -31.43 29.01 -27.44
C ALA A 102 -32.78 29.66 -27.78
N ASN A 103 -33.91 28.95 -27.57
CA ASN A 103 -35.23 29.50 -27.76
C ASN A 103 -35.61 30.47 -26.62
N ALA A 104 -35.31 30.15 -25.37
CA ALA A 104 -35.52 31.04 -24.25
C ALA A 104 -34.70 32.34 -24.35
N MET A 105 -33.50 32.29 -24.93
CA MET A 105 -32.69 33.45 -25.20
C MET A 105 -33.15 34.30 -26.37
N LYS A 106 -33.99 33.76 -27.28
CA LYS A 106 -34.63 34.52 -28.39
C LYS A 106 -35.86 35.30 -27.95
N GLU A 107 -36.55 34.86 -26.91
CA GLU A 107 -37.77 35.50 -26.38
C GLU A 107 -37.51 36.63 -25.41
N ALA A 108 -36.33 36.69 -24.81
CA ALA A 108 -35.90 37.77 -23.93
C ALA A 108 -35.17 38.88 -24.70
N ARG A 109 -35.96 39.74 -25.44
CA ARG A 109 -35.43 40.98 -26.03
C ARG A 109 -35.53 42.11 -25.04
N GLU A 110 -34.41 42.48 -24.42
CA GLU A 110 -34.07 43.82 -23.91
C GLU A 110 -32.57 44.05 -23.94
N PRO A 111 -32.05 45.29 -23.86
CA PRO A 111 -31.00 45.82 -24.75
C PRO A 111 -29.61 45.20 -24.55
N ALA A 112 -28.97 44.98 -25.71
CA ALA A 112 -27.81 44.11 -25.94
C ALA A 112 -26.47 44.53 -25.31
N ASP A 113 -26.33 45.70 -24.70
CA ASP A 113 -24.99 46.26 -24.45
C ASP A 113 -24.43 46.01 -23.02
N GLU A 114 -25.26 45.82 -22.02
CA GLU A 114 -24.77 45.50 -20.64
C GLU A 114 -24.56 44.00 -20.39
N TRP A 115 -25.29 43.14 -21.08
CA TRP A 115 -25.20 41.69 -20.92
C TRP A 115 -23.93 41.09 -21.58
N GLU A 116 -23.47 41.62 -22.73
CA GLU A 116 -22.27 41.15 -23.42
C GLU A 116 -20.98 41.40 -22.62
N LEU A 117 -20.93 42.47 -21.82
CA LEU A 117 -19.78 42.78 -20.96
C LEU A 117 -19.70 41.87 -19.69
N ALA A 118 -20.82 41.36 -19.21
CA ALA A 118 -20.86 40.51 -18.02
C ALA A 118 -20.59 39.02 -18.37
N THR A 119 -20.89 38.55 -19.59
CA THR A 119 -20.73 37.15 -19.98
C THR A 119 -19.37 36.78 -20.54
N LYS A 120 -18.60 37.76 -21.10
CA LYS A 120 -17.23 37.52 -21.63
C LYS A 120 -16.25 36.94 -20.59
N PRO A 121 -16.18 37.41 -19.34
CA PRO A 121 -15.27 36.83 -18.36
C PRO A 121 -15.65 35.42 -17.98
N MET A 122 -16.96 35.08 -17.87
CA MET A 122 -17.46 33.78 -17.52
C MET A 122 -17.19 32.72 -18.61
N ALA A 123 -17.44 33.08 -19.88
CA ALA A 123 -17.13 32.22 -21.02
C ALA A 123 -15.64 31.90 -21.13
N THR A 124 -14.77 32.89 -20.88
CA THR A 124 -13.31 32.72 -20.88
C THR A 124 -12.83 31.82 -19.72
N GLU A 125 -13.48 31.91 -18.57
CA GLU A 125 -13.13 31.07 -17.40
C GLU A 125 -13.61 29.61 -17.58
N ILE A 126 -14.77 29.39 -18.16
CA ILE A 126 -15.27 28.06 -18.53
C ILE A 126 -14.35 27.42 -19.56
N GLN A 127 -13.98 28.12 -20.63
CA GLN A 127 -13.05 27.62 -21.64
C GLN A 127 -11.67 27.32 -21.06
N ARG A 128 -11.18 28.13 -20.11
CA ARG A 128 -9.92 27.84 -19.38
C ARG A 128 -10.03 26.58 -18.52
N LYS A 129 -11.14 26.36 -17.81
CA LYS A 129 -11.38 25.15 -17.01
C LYS A 129 -11.49 23.93 -17.91
N GLU A 130 -12.23 24.00 -19.02
CA GLU A 130 -12.35 22.90 -19.98
C GLU A 130 -11.01 22.53 -20.63
N LYS A 131 -10.22 23.53 -21.04
CA LYS A 131 -8.89 23.30 -21.58
C LYS A 131 -7.95 22.69 -20.54
N LYS A 132 -8.05 23.09 -19.26
CA LYS A 132 -7.29 22.51 -18.17
C LYS A 132 -7.73 21.07 -17.88
N LEU A 133 -9.02 20.78 -17.87
CA LEU A 133 -9.56 19.44 -17.65
C LEU A 133 -9.24 18.50 -18.83
N SER A 134 -9.37 18.96 -20.07
CA SER A 134 -9.03 18.15 -21.25
C SER A 134 -7.54 17.77 -21.30
N SER A 135 -6.66 18.63 -20.78
CA SER A 135 -5.22 18.31 -20.69
C SER A 135 -4.88 17.26 -19.63
N LEU A 136 -5.81 16.95 -18.73
CA LEU A 136 -5.66 15.89 -17.73
C LEU A 136 -6.15 14.52 -18.21
N ILE A 137 -6.78 14.47 -19.39
CA ILE A 137 -7.32 13.26 -19.99
C ILE A 137 -6.33 12.76 -21.05
N LEU A 138 -5.78 11.57 -20.82
CA LEU A 138 -4.93 10.90 -21.80
C LEU A 138 -5.80 10.01 -22.69
N GLN A 139 -5.78 10.23 -23.99
CA GLN A 139 -6.34 9.30 -24.95
C GLN A 139 -5.24 8.29 -25.35
N PRO A 140 -5.51 6.96 -25.28
CA PRO A 140 -4.56 5.98 -25.79
C PRO A 140 -4.29 6.25 -27.26
N SER A 141 -3.03 6.47 -27.62
CA SER A 141 -2.67 6.63 -29.04
C SER A 141 -2.81 5.28 -29.74
N VAL A 142 -3.34 5.29 -30.95
CA VAL A 142 -3.47 4.08 -31.79
C VAL A 142 -2.09 3.65 -32.35
N ALA A 143 -1.06 4.48 -32.23
CA ALA A 143 0.29 4.15 -32.60
C ALA A 143 0.83 3.08 -31.65
N GLY A 144 0.99 1.86 -32.14
CA GLY A 144 1.50 0.72 -31.40
C GLY A 144 2.82 1.05 -30.71
N GLU A 145 2.77 1.26 -29.42
CA GLU A 145 3.97 1.39 -28.60
C GLU A 145 4.69 0.04 -28.64
N ALA A 146 5.97 0.08 -28.99
CA ALA A 146 6.84 -1.10 -28.87
C ALA A 146 6.71 -1.59 -27.41
N LYS A 147 6.33 -2.86 -27.23
CA LYS A 147 6.27 -3.50 -25.90
C LYS A 147 7.64 -3.32 -25.26
N LYS A 148 7.75 -2.41 -24.29
CA LYS A 148 8.98 -2.29 -23.49
C LYS A 148 9.14 -3.61 -22.74
N ALA A 149 10.24 -4.32 -23.00
CA ALA A 149 10.56 -5.52 -22.25
C ALA A 149 10.70 -5.15 -20.76
N LEU A 150 10.11 -5.94 -19.90
CA LEU A 150 10.29 -5.76 -18.47
C LEU A 150 11.75 -6.05 -18.13
N MET A 151 12.42 -5.08 -17.53
CA MET A 151 13.80 -5.19 -17.08
C MET A 151 13.85 -5.59 -15.62
N ALA A 152 14.95 -6.19 -15.20
CA ALA A 152 15.16 -6.58 -13.81
C ALA A 152 16.46 -6.02 -13.25
N LEU A 153 16.49 -5.84 -11.94
CA LEU A 153 17.66 -5.48 -11.13
C LEU A 153 18.20 -6.74 -10.47
N PRO A 154 19.35 -7.26 -10.88
CA PRO A 154 19.96 -8.43 -10.26
C PRO A 154 20.32 -8.15 -8.80
N THR A 155 19.98 -9.08 -7.92
CA THR A 155 20.26 -9.01 -6.48
C THR A 155 21.38 -9.96 -6.05
N GLU A 156 21.76 -10.86 -6.92
CA GLU A 156 22.69 -11.99 -6.67
C GLU A 156 22.27 -12.86 -5.46
N THR A 157 20.97 -12.94 -5.25
CA THR A 157 20.33 -13.82 -4.25
C THR A 157 19.33 -14.74 -4.92
N PHE A 158 18.71 -15.65 -4.17
CA PHE A 158 17.65 -16.51 -4.70
C PHE A 158 16.42 -15.69 -5.21
N ILE A 159 16.28 -14.44 -4.81
CA ILE A 159 15.22 -13.54 -5.29
C ILE A 159 15.26 -13.40 -6.81
N ASP A 160 16.42 -13.49 -7.43
CA ASP A 160 16.60 -13.34 -8.87
C ASP A 160 15.84 -14.41 -9.70
N TYR A 161 15.50 -15.52 -9.08
CA TYR A 161 14.78 -16.63 -9.71
C TYR A 161 13.28 -16.65 -9.39
N LEU A 162 12.76 -15.67 -8.63
CA LEU A 162 11.36 -15.65 -8.21
C LEU A 162 10.40 -15.00 -9.24
N PHE A 163 10.94 -14.27 -10.21
CA PHE A 163 10.15 -13.48 -11.14
C PHE A 163 10.41 -13.89 -12.60
N PHE A 164 9.33 -13.94 -13.38
CA PHE A 164 9.38 -14.42 -14.76
C PHE A 164 8.72 -13.42 -15.70
N ALA A 165 9.26 -13.26 -16.90
CA ALA A 165 8.62 -12.51 -17.97
C ALA A 165 7.33 -13.21 -18.42
N LEU A 166 6.52 -12.52 -19.22
CA LEU A 166 5.25 -13.07 -19.73
C LEU A 166 5.44 -14.33 -20.60
N ASP A 167 6.63 -14.52 -21.18
CA ASP A 167 7.01 -15.71 -21.95
C ASP A 167 7.54 -16.85 -21.07
N GLY A 168 7.50 -16.71 -19.74
CA GLY A 168 7.93 -17.71 -18.78
C GLY A 168 9.44 -17.75 -18.50
N LYS A 169 10.24 -16.88 -19.12
CA LYS A 169 11.68 -16.82 -18.87
C LYS A 169 11.98 -16.10 -17.54
N PRO A 170 12.96 -16.58 -16.75
CA PRO A 170 13.40 -15.88 -15.55
C PRO A 170 13.85 -14.44 -15.88
N LEU A 171 13.44 -13.49 -15.07
CA LEU A 171 13.89 -12.09 -15.18
C LEU A 171 15.31 -11.90 -14.65
N ASN A 172 15.81 -12.82 -13.83
CA ASN A 172 17.10 -12.78 -13.17
C ASN A 172 17.29 -11.49 -12.33
N GLY A 173 16.30 -11.14 -11.54
CA GLY A 173 16.32 -10.00 -10.65
C GLY A 173 14.93 -9.51 -10.26
N LEU A 174 14.90 -8.47 -9.42
CA LEU A 174 13.68 -7.73 -9.09
C LEU A 174 13.21 -6.92 -10.29
N PRO A 175 11.91 -6.93 -10.65
CA PRO A 175 11.38 -6.03 -11.66
C PRO A 175 11.75 -4.56 -11.35
N ILE A 176 12.39 -3.88 -12.33
CA ILE A 176 12.82 -2.49 -12.16
C ILE A 176 11.60 -1.58 -11.95
N VAL A 177 11.77 -0.57 -11.07
CA VAL A 177 10.72 0.37 -10.61
C VAL A 177 9.66 -0.31 -9.72
N GLY A 178 9.73 -1.62 -9.54
CA GLY A 178 8.82 -2.36 -8.67
C GLY A 178 8.94 -1.95 -7.20
N GLN A 179 7.81 -1.89 -6.53
CA GLN A 179 7.68 -1.54 -5.12
C GLN A 179 7.25 -2.81 -4.36
N PHE A 180 8.14 -3.41 -3.59
CA PHE A 180 7.93 -4.72 -2.98
C PHE A 180 7.87 -4.66 -1.46
N ALA A 181 6.89 -5.32 -0.86
CA ALA A 181 6.95 -5.64 0.56
C ALA A 181 7.83 -6.89 0.77
N LEU A 182 8.77 -6.82 1.71
CA LEU A 182 9.48 -7.97 2.26
C LEU A 182 8.96 -8.20 3.68
N THR A 183 8.12 -9.21 3.88
CA THR A 183 7.39 -9.40 5.14
C THR A 183 7.62 -10.77 5.77
N GLY A 184 7.37 -10.88 7.06
CA GLY A 184 7.49 -12.12 7.85
C GLY A 184 7.62 -11.82 9.35
N LEU A 185 7.64 -12.87 10.16
CA LEU A 185 7.79 -12.78 11.61
C LEU A 185 9.15 -12.16 12.02
N PRO A 186 9.24 -11.57 13.21
CA PRO A 186 10.53 -11.16 13.78
C PRO A 186 11.52 -12.33 13.80
N GLY A 187 12.79 -12.10 13.40
CA GLY A 187 13.81 -13.16 13.36
C GLY A 187 13.75 -14.11 12.16
N ALA A 188 12.84 -13.91 11.20
CA ALA A 188 12.74 -14.74 10.00
C ALA A 188 13.93 -14.59 9.03
N GLY A 189 14.67 -13.47 9.10
CA GLY A 189 15.82 -13.21 8.22
C GLY A 189 15.60 -12.09 7.22
N LYS A 190 14.54 -11.31 7.34
CA LYS A 190 14.20 -10.20 6.42
C LYS A 190 15.33 -9.17 6.30
N SER A 191 15.79 -8.61 7.43
CA SER A 191 16.90 -7.64 7.45
C SER A 191 18.20 -8.26 6.96
N ILE A 192 18.45 -9.54 7.30
CA ILE A 192 19.61 -10.29 6.81
C ILE A 192 19.63 -10.34 5.28
N LEU A 193 18.48 -10.66 4.67
CA LEU A 193 18.31 -10.68 3.20
C LEU A 193 18.39 -9.28 2.61
N ALA A 194 17.77 -8.28 3.24
CA ALA A 194 17.81 -6.89 2.79
C ALA A 194 19.24 -6.33 2.77
N GLU A 195 20.03 -6.60 3.81
CA GLU A 195 21.46 -6.26 3.88
C GLU A 195 22.27 -6.95 2.78
N GLU A 196 22.00 -8.25 2.53
CA GLU A 196 22.67 -9.01 1.48
C GLU A 196 22.40 -8.44 0.09
N ILE A 197 21.13 -8.11 -0.19
CA ILE A 197 20.72 -7.45 -1.44
C ILE A 197 21.42 -6.09 -1.59
N ALA A 198 21.45 -5.28 -0.51
CA ALA A 198 22.13 -3.98 -0.53
C ALA A 198 23.61 -4.10 -0.87
N VAL A 199 24.30 -5.06 -0.26
CA VAL A 199 25.72 -5.35 -0.51
C VAL A 199 25.96 -5.80 -1.94
N SER A 200 25.17 -6.72 -2.44
CA SER A 200 25.32 -7.26 -3.79
C SER A 200 25.05 -6.20 -4.86
N VAL A 201 23.94 -5.50 -4.76
CA VAL A 201 23.54 -4.48 -5.73
C VAL A 201 24.52 -3.31 -5.75
N SER A 202 24.97 -2.82 -4.59
CA SER A 202 25.96 -1.74 -4.53
C SER A 202 27.34 -2.18 -5.04
N SER A 203 27.74 -3.43 -4.79
CA SER A 203 28.97 -4.00 -5.34
C SER A 203 28.96 -4.07 -6.87
N ALA A 204 27.77 -4.27 -7.48
CA ALA A 204 27.59 -4.24 -8.92
C ALA A 204 27.68 -2.83 -9.52
N GLY A 205 27.84 -1.78 -8.69
CA GLY A 205 27.97 -0.39 -9.10
C GLY A 205 26.61 0.32 -9.26
N LYS A 206 25.56 -0.25 -8.71
CA LYS A 206 24.23 0.35 -8.64
C LYS A 206 24.10 1.16 -7.34
N LYS A 207 23.46 2.31 -7.41
CA LYS A 207 23.29 3.16 -6.23
C LYS A 207 22.15 2.67 -5.35
N VAL A 208 22.46 2.38 -4.10
CA VAL A 208 21.54 1.82 -3.10
C VAL A 208 21.32 2.83 -1.98
N LEU A 209 20.08 3.11 -1.64
CA LEU A 209 19.70 3.83 -0.43
C LEU A 209 19.15 2.83 0.58
N TYR A 210 19.81 2.73 1.74
CA TYR A 210 19.36 1.91 2.87
C TYR A 210 18.90 2.80 4.02
N ALA A 211 17.62 2.81 4.31
CA ALA A 211 17.06 3.50 5.46
C ALA A 211 16.89 2.50 6.62
N THR A 212 17.64 2.69 7.70
CA THR A 212 17.54 1.84 8.90
C THR A 212 16.76 2.53 10.00
N ALA A 213 15.86 1.78 10.65
CA ALA A 213 15.03 2.27 11.73
C ALA A 213 15.20 1.50 13.06
N GLU A 214 15.86 0.35 13.02
CA GLU A 214 16.11 -0.49 14.20
C GLU A 214 17.59 -0.57 14.57
N ASP A 215 18.47 -0.55 13.59
CA ASP A 215 19.92 -0.63 13.74
C ASP A 215 20.57 0.72 13.39
N THR A 216 21.77 0.95 13.89
CA THR A 216 22.56 2.13 13.52
C THR A 216 23.74 1.77 12.62
N TRP A 217 24.13 2.70 11.75
CA TRP A 217 25.23 2.50 10.82
C TRP A 217 26.53 2.10 11.53
N GLN A 218 26.83 2.76 12.63
CA GLN A 218 27.98 2.45 13.49
C GLN A 218 27.53 2.33 14.93
N SER A 219 27.88 1.23 15.59
CA SER A 219 27.55 0.97 16.98
C SER A 219 28.73 0.34 17.70
N PRO A 220 28.98 0.70 18.97
CA PRO A 220 29.93 -0.03 19.80
C PRO A 220 29.47 -1.46 20.10
N THR A 221 28.21 -1.75 19.91
CA THR A 221 27.59 -3.09 20.08
C THR A 221 27.49 -3.78 18.74
N PRO A 222 28.25 -4.87 18.48
CA PRO A 222 28.30 -5.52 17.16
C PRO A 222 26.93 -5.92 16.60
N ARG A 223 25.97 -6.27 17.47
CA ARG A 223 24.62 -6.65 17.07
C ARG A 223 23.89 -5.54 16.31
N PHE A 224 24.11 -4.29 16.70
CA PHE A 224 23.44 -3.13 16.14
C PHE A 224 24.29 -2.36 15.13
N ASP A 225 25.51 -2.82 14.87
CA ASP A 225 26.45 -2.22 13.92
C ASP A 225 26.17 -2.75 12.52
N LEU A 226 25.37 -2.00 11.77
CA LEU A 226 24.97 -2.34 10.43
C LEU A 226 26.16 -2.35 9.45
N GLN A 227 27.10 -1.40 9.60
CA GLN A 227 28.30 -1.32 8.77
C GLN A 227 29.16 -2.57 8.89
N SER A 228 29.42 -3.01 10.11
CA SER A 228 30.22 -4.22 10.35
C SER A 228 29.57 -5.48 9.79
N ARG A 229 28.25 -5.61 9.93
CA ARG A 229 27.51 -6.75 9.36
C ARG A 229 27.53 -6.75 7.86
N MET A 230 27.29 -5.59 7.20
CA MET A 230 27.36 -5.49 5.74
C MET A 230 28.77 -5.75 5.22
N LYS A 231 29.81 -5.24 5.90
CA LYS A 231 31.20 -5.52 5.55
C LYS A 231 31.53 -7.00 5.66
N GLN A 232 31.12 -7.67 6.73
CA GLN A 232 31.29 -9.11 6.89
C GLN A 232 30.62 -9.88 5.75
N LYS A 233 29.39 -9.52 5.38
CA LYS A 233 28.71 -10.11 4.20
C LYS A 233 29.50 -9.88 2.91
N ALA A 234 30.02 -8.66 2.69
CA ALA A 234 30.83 -8.34 1.54
C ALA A 234 32.09 -9.24 1.46
N ASP A 235 32.77 -9.43 2.60
CA ASP A 235 33.94 -10.30 2.67
C ASP A 235 33.60 -11.76 2.34
N PHE A 236 32.52 -12.30 2.88
CA PHE A 236 32.05 -13.66 2.56
C PHE A 236 31.63 -13.83 1.10
N LEU A 237 31.03 -12.81 0.52
CA LEU A 237 30.60 -12.81 -0.88
C LEU A 237 31.75 -12.49 -1.85
N GLY A 238 32.97 -12.22 -1.34
CA GLY A 238 34.10 -11.82 -2.16
C GLY A 238 33.93 -10.48 -2.86
N LYS A 239 33.13 -9.55 -2.26
CA LYS A 239 32.82 -8.24 -2.83
C LYS A 239 33.81 -7.17 -2.34
N ASN A 240 34.07 -6.18 -3.21
CA ASN A 240 34.93 -5.06 -2.87
C ASN A 240 34.19 -4.03 -1.99
N TRP A 241 34.57 -3.92 -0.72
CA TRP A 241 33.94 -3.02 0.22
C TRP A 241 34.05 -1.54 -0.16
N SER A 242 35.18 -1.10 -0.71
CA SER A 242 35.32 0.31 -1.16
C SER A 242 34.31 0.66 -2.24
N LYS A 243 34.10 -0.24 -3.20
CA LYS A 243 33.10 -0.04 -4.24
C LYS A 243 31.66 -0.01 -3.68
N ILE A 244 31.39 -0.83 -2.65
CA ILE A 244 30.09 -0.80 -1.94
C ILE A 244 29.90 0.56 -1.27
N GLN A 245 30.91 1.08 -0.55
CA GLN A 245 30.81 2.35 0.13
C GLN A 245 30.57 3.55 -0.82
N GLU A 246 31.09 3.50 -2.03
CA GLU A 246 30.85 4.52 -3.06
C GLU A 246 29.40 4.55 -3.57
N ASN A 247 28.70 3.40 -3.48
CA ASN A 247 27.37 3.22 -4.04
C ASN A 247 26.27 3.02 -3.00
N LEU A 248 26.62 2.99 -1.70
CA LEU A 248 25.67 2.79 -0.62
C LEU A 248 25.47 4.08 0.18
N PHE A 249 24.23 4.55 0.21
CA PHE A 249 23.79 5.71 1.00
C PHE A 249 22.92 5.21 2.15
N VAL A 250 23.10 5.79 3.34
CA VAL A 250 22.38 5.34 4.54
C VAL A 250 21.62 6.49 5.17
N LEU A 251 20.33 6.27 5.45
CA LEU A 251 19.53 7.11 6.34
C LEU A 251 19.34 6.37 7.66
N ASP A 252 19.99 6.85 8.69
CA ASP A 252 20.03 6.23 10.03
C ASP A 252 19.12 7.01 10.98
N THR A 253 17.93 6.47 11.28
CA THR A 253 16.95 7.12 12.16
C THR A 253 17.26 6.89 13.66
N VAL A 254 18.25 6.05 13.96
CA VAL A 254 18.73 5.84 15.34
C VAL A 254 19.80 6.87 15.67
N MET A 255 20.77 7.07 14.76
CA MET A 255 21.83 8.08 14.89
C MET A 255 21.28 9.51 14.77
N PHE A 256 20.29 9.73 13.90
CA PHE A 256 19.66 11.02 13.64
C PHE A 256 18.18 10.97 14.04
N PRO A 257 17.84 11.22 15.33
CA PRO A 257 16.47 11.08 15.83
C PRO A 257 15.44 11.98 15.16
N GLU A 258 15.86 13.08 14.55
CA GLU A 258 15.01 13.96 13.73
C GLU A 258 14.39 13.24 12.53
N LEU A 259 15.06 12.21 11.99
CA LEU A 259 14.52 11.37 10.92
C LEU A 259 13.36 10.46 11.37
N ARG A 260 13.01 10.41 12.66
CA ARG A 260 11.82 9.74 13.16
C ARG A 260 10.54 10.55 12.87
N ASP A 261 10.69 11.87 12.69
CA ASP A 261 9.60 12.67 12.14
C ASP A 261 9.38 12.31 10.65
N TRP A 262 8.12 12.05 10.31
CA TRP A 262 7.80 11.61 8.95
C TRP A 262 8.16 12.62 7.87
N ASN A 263 7.89 13.89 8.10
CA ASN A 263 8.13 14.92 7.08
C ASN A 263 9.63 15.07 6.84
N THR A 264 10.40 15.13 7.92
CA THR A 264 11.87 15.19 7.87
C THR A 264 12.46 13.96 7.16
N PHE A 265 11.94 12.76 7.48
CA PHE A 265 12.37 11.54 6.80
C PHE A 265 12.06 11.56 5.31
N ALA A 266 10.82 11.92 4.95
CA ALA A 266 10.36 11.93 3.56
C ALA A 266 11.13 12.98 2.72
N GLU A 267 11.46 14.12 3.30
CA GLU A 267 12.30 15.14 2.65
C GLU A 267 13.73 14.65 2.43
N ALA A 268 14.37 14.10 3.47
CA ALA A 268 15.72 13.53 3.39
C ALA A 268 15.77 12.38 2.36
N TYR A 269 14.81 11.48 2.40
CA TYR A 269 14.69 10.36 1.47
C TYR A 269 14.61 10.86 0.01
N ARG A 270 13.69 11.78 -0.27
CA ARG A 270 13.50 12.35 -1.62
C ARG A 270 14.75 13.09 -2.09
N TYR A 271 15.37 13.86 -1.21
CA TYR A 271 16.61 14.54 -1.51
C TYR A 271 17.71 13.58 -1.97
N VAL A 272 17.93 12.48 -1.24
CA VAL A 272 18.95 11.48 -1.62
C VAL A 272 18.58 10.79 -2.94
N VAL A 273 17.31 10.37 -3.09
CA VAL A 273 16.82 9.74 -4.33
C VAL A 273 17.05 10.64 -5.55
N ASP A 274 16.72 11.92 -5.43
CA ASP A 274 16.81 12.86 -6.54
C ASP A 274 18.25 13.24 -6.87
N LYS A 275 19.07 13.48 -5.84
CA LYS A 275 20.46 13.91 -5.99
C LYS A 275 21.35 12.79 -6.47
N GLU A 276 21.26 11.63 -5.85
CA GLU A 276 22.20 10.53 -6.10
C GLU A 276 21.76 9.59 -7.22
N LYS A 277 20.53 9.71 -7.74
CA LYS A 277 19.99 8.84 -8.79
C LYS A 277 19.98 7.37 -8.34
N ILE A 278 19.26 7.09 -7.26
CA ILE A 278 19.18 5.78 -6.65
C ILE A 278 18.54 4.76 -7.60
N ASP A 279 19.14 3.58 -7.72
CA ASP A 279 18.58 2.44 -8.46
C ASP A 279 17.69 1.58 -7.55
N LEU A 280 18.11 1.36 -6.30
CA LEU A 280 17.40 0.56 -5.29
C LEU A 280 17.30 1.30 -3.97
N ALA A 281 16.11 1.39 -3.43
CA ALA A 281 15.89 1.82 -2.06
C ALA A 281 15.44 0.62 -1.18
N ILE A 282 15.91 0.57 0.06
CA ILE A 282 15.50 -0.41 1.06
C ILE A 282 15.14 0.36 2.33
N ILE A 283 13.95 0.10 2.88
CA ILE A 283 13.49 0.72 4.14
C ILE A 283 13.28 -0.38 5.16
N ASP A 284 14.17 -0.48 6.16
CA ASP A 284 14.22 -1.54 7.17
C ASP A 284 14.16 -0.96 8.59
N SER A 285 13.02 -0.98 9.25
CA SER A 285 11.71 -1.45 8.84
C SER A 285 10.74 -0.27 8.78
N VAL A 286 9.76 -0.34 7.90
CA VAL A 286 8.75 0.73 7.79
C VAL A 286 7.88 0.85 9.03
N THR A 287 7.73 -0.21 9.82
CA THR A 287 6.89 -0.23 11.02
C THR A 287 7.40 0.69 12.13
N VAL A 288 8.72 0.88 12.21
CA VAL A 288 9.34 1.74 13.24
C VAL A 288 9.16 3.23 12.91
N LEU A 289 8.93 3.56 11.63
CA LEU A 289 8.64 4.93 11.18
C LEU A 289 7.20 5.37 11.46
N GLU A 290 6.36 4.47 11.99
CA GLU A 290 4.97 4.76 12.26
C GLU A 290 4.76 5.33 13.65
N SER A 291 4.48 6.63 13.75
CA SER A 291 4.10 7.28 15.02
C SER A 291 2.63 7.01 15.40
N TYR A 292 1.75 6.70 14.42
CA TYR A 292 0.33 6.47 14.61
C TYR A 292 -0.17 5.30 13.76
N ARG A 293 -0.96 4.40 14.37
CA ARG A 293 -1.63 3.30 13.66
C ARG A 293 -2.51 3.85 12.53
N GLY A 294 -2.32 3.35 11.31
CA GLY A 294 -3.08 3.73 10.12
C GLY A 294 -2.39 4.73 9.19
N ALA A 295 -1.36 5.47 9.64
CA ALA A 295 -0.61 6.39 8.78
C ALA A 295 0.35 5.64 7.82
N LEU A 296 0.85 4.45 8.21
CA LEU A 296 1.86 3.69 7.48
C LEU A 296 1.49 3.48 6.01
N LYS A 297 0.26 3.08 5.74
CA LYS A 297 -0.24 2.87 4.38
C LYS A 297 -0.05 4.10 3.48
N TYR A 298 -0.41 5.28 3.97
CA TYR A 298 -0.34 6.52 3.19
C TYR A 298 1.11 6.96 2.98
N ARG A 299 1.95 6.81 4.00
CA ARG A 299 3.38 7.13 3.94
C ARG A 299 4.14 6.26 2.95
N VAL A 300 3.92 4.95 3.00
CA VAL A 300 4.51 4.01 2.03
C VAL A 300 4.00 4.30 0.62
N MET A 301 2.70 4.58 0.44
CA MET A 301 2.14 4.94 -0.86
C MET A 301 2.75 6.24 -1.43
N GLU A 302 3.02 7.22 -0.58
CA GLU A 302 3.65 8.48 -0.96
C GLU A 302 5.08 8.26 -1.47
N LEU A 303 5.88 7.46 -0.74
CA LEU A 303 7.23 7.07 -1.18
C LEU A 303 7.20 6.22 -2.45
N ALA A 304 6.30 5.25 -2.54
CA ALA A 304 6.17 4.38 -3.70
C ALA A 304 5.87 5.18 -4.97
N ARG A 305 4.97 6.16 -4.90
CA ARG A 305 4.69 7.07 -6.03
C ARG A 305 5.90 7.90 -6.44
N HIS A 306 6.62 8.42 -5.45
CA HIS A 306 7.86 9.17 -5.73
C HIS A 306 8.90 8.27 -6.41
N ASN A 307 9.13 7.06 -5.90
CA ASN A 307 10.03 6.07 -6.47
C ASN A 307 9.67 5.71 -7.90
N GLN A 308 8.38 5.42 -8.17
CA GLN A 308 7.88 5.13 -9.52
C GLN A 308 8.15 6.28 -10.49
N MET A 309 7.94 7.53 -10.08
CA MET A 309 8.25 8.69 -10.91
C MET A 309 9.75 8.86 -11.18
N LYS A 310 10.61 8.42 -10.26
CA LYS A 310 12.08 8.54 -10.37
C LYS A 310 12.76 7.30 -10.94
N GLY A 311 12.01 6.23 -11.19
CA GLY A 311 12.54 4.97 -11.72
C GLY A 311 13.27 4.11 -10.68
N VAL A 312 12.94 4.27 -9.39
CA VAL A 312 13.59 3.57 -8.28
C VAL A 312 12.83 2.30 -7.93
N THR A 313 13.53 1.17 -7.86
CA THR A 313 13.04 -0.07 -7.27
C THR A 313 13.09 0.05 -5.73
N CYS A 314 12.08 -0.42 -5.01
CA CYS A 314 12.10 -0.31 -3.55
C CYS A 314 11.65 -1.59 -2.85
N ILE A 315 12.34 -1.92 -1.75
CA ILE A 315 11.98 -2.99 -0.82
C ILE A 315 11.58 -2.35 0.51
N TYR A 316 10.34 -2.59 0.92
CA TYR A 316 9.77 -2.17 2.20
C TYR A 316 9.76 -3.37 3.14
N VAL A 317 10.73 -3.40 4.06
CA VAL A 317 10.78 -4.44 5.08
C VAL A 317 9.68 -4.19 6.11
N ASN A 318 8.84 -5.19 6.31
CA ASN A 318 7.68 -5.10 7.17
C ASN A 318 7.57 -6.31 8.09
N GLN A 319 6.91 -6.15 9.24
CA GLN A 319 6.70 -7.22 10.21
C GLN A 319 5.29 -7.79 10.08
N ARG A 320 5.15 -9.06 10.37
CA ARG A 320 3.87 -9.75 10.51
C ARG A 320 3.57 -10.02 11.97
N SER A 321 2.29 -10.07 12.31
CA SER A 321 1.84 -10.32 13.68
C SER A 321 1.42 -11.77 13.94
N ARG A 322 1.21 -12.58 12.89
CA ARG A 322 0.70 -13.96 13.00
C ARG A 322 1.44 -14.93 12.11
N GLU A 323 1.53 -16.18 12.55
CA GLU A 323 2.07 -17.31 11.79
C GLU A 323 1.05 -17.78 10.74
N SER A 324 1.01 -17.10 9.60
CA SER A 324 0.22 -17.51 8.45
C SER A 324 0.98 -17.21 7.16
N TRP A 325 1.38 -18.26 6.45
CA TRP A 325 2.19 -18.12 5.23
C TRP A 325 1.39 -17.71 3.99
N ASP A 326 0.06 -17.71 4.10
CA ASP A 326 -0.84 -17.53 2.97
C ASP A 326 -1.74 -16.29 3.08
N THR A 327 -1.46 -15.41 4.04
CA THR A 327 -2.26 -14.20 4.28
C THR A 327 -1.42 -12.92 4.27
N TYR A 328 -2.09 -11.81 3.90
CA TYR A 328 -1.52 -10.45 3.95
C TYR A 328 -1.53 -9.84 5.37
N ASP A 329 -1.30 -10.66 6.40
CA ASP A 329 -1.30 -10.20 7.80
C ASP A 329 0.02 -9.48 8.16
N MET A 330 0.24 -8.34 7.53
CA MET A 330 1.40 -7.47 7.75
C MET A 330 1.01 -6.19 8.46
N ALA A 331 1.95 -5.51 9.10
CA ALA A 331 1.72 -4.19 9.66
C ALA A 331 1.28 -3.22 8.55
N GLY A 332 0.20 -2.46 8.80
CA GLY A 332 -0.50 -1.69 7.77
C GLY A 332 -1.61 -2.45 7.04
N GLY A 333 -1.74 -3.77 7.29
CA GLY A 333 -2.81 -4.63 6.80
C GLY A 333 -2.85 -4.80 5.28
N ILE A 334 -3.94 -5.39 4.78
CA ILE A 334 -4.21 -5.60 3.35
C ILE A 334 -4.05 -4.30 2.53
N GLY A 335 -4.39 -3.16 3.13
CA GLY A 335 -4.27 -1.87 2.44
C GLY A 335 -2.85 -1.47 2.07
N LEU A 336 -1.81 -1.98 2.76
CA LEU A 336 -0.42 -1.78 2.36
C LEU A 336 -0.08 -2.64 1.14
N ALA A 337 -0.40 -3.93 1.17
CA ALA A 337 -0.18 -4.85 0.05
C ALA A 337 -0.84 -4.34 -1.24
N HIS A 338 -2.06 -3.82 -1.15
CA HIS A 338 -2.76 -3.28 -2.32
C HIS A 338 -2.11 -2.05 -2.97
N ASN A 339 -1.19 -1.38 -2.30
CA ASN A 339 -0.50 -0.20 -2.84
C ASN A 339 0.92 -0.49 -3.33
N LEU A 340 1.40 -1.71 -3.18
CA LEU A 340 2.69 -2.17 -3.67
C LEU A 340 2.52 -3.09 -4.88
N ASP A 341 3.61 -3.27 -5.63
CA ASP A 341 3.60 -4.06 -6.86
C ASP A 341 3.76 -5.55 -6.61
N GLY A 342 4.23 -5.94 -5.41
CA GLY A 342 4.34 -7.33 -5.01
C GLY A 342 4.70 -7.52 -3.55
N THR A 343 4.49 -8.75 -3.06
CA THR A 343 4.76 -9.14 -1.67
C THR A 343 5.62 -10.40 -1.64
N ILE A 344 6.79 -10.28 -1.03
CA ILE A 344 7.71 -11.39 -0.77
C ILE A 344 7.62 -11.73 0.72
N ILE A 345 7.34 -12.98 1.03
CA ILE A 345 7.33 -13.51 2.39
C ILE A 345 8.68 -14.20 2.64
N VAL A 346 9.31 -13.85 3.77
CA VAL A 346 10.41 -14.59 4.38
C VAL A 346 9.98 -14.88 5.80
N ASP A 347 9.66 -16.13 6.09
CA ASP A 347 9.03 -16.49 7.35
C ASP A 347 9.57 -17.81 7.91
N TYR A 348 9.11 -18.18 9.08
CA TYR A 348 9.40 -19.47 9.69
C TYR A 348 8.16 -19.97 10.44
N GLY A 349 8.13 -21.27 10.68
CA GLY A 349 7.04 -21.88 11.43
C GLY A 349 7.13 -23.40 11.44
N ARG A 350 6.05 -24.02 11.87
CA ARG A 350 5.91 -25.47 11.81
C ARG A 350 4.98 -25.86 10.66
N VAL A 351 5.27 -26.97 10.05
CA VAL A 351 4.41 -27.57 9.03
C VAL A 351 3.17 -28.14 9.67
N PHE A 352 1.98 -27.70 9.28
CA PHE A 352 0.71 -28.17 9.83
C PHE A 352 -0.21 -28.81 8.79
N TRP A 353 -0.25 -28.26 7.57
CA TRP A 353 -1.20 -28.62 6.54
C TRP A 353 -0.60 -29.58 5.52
N GLN A 354 -1.46 -30.37 4.87
CA GLN A 354 -1.03 -31.37 3.89
C GLN A 354 -0.35 -30.73 2.64
N ASP A 355 -0.85 -29.57 2.19
CA ASP A 355 -0.25 -28.83 1.11
C ASP A 355 1.17 -28.35 1.47
N GLN A 356 1.40 -27.87 2.70
CA GLN A 356 2.73 -27.51 3.18
C GLN A 356 3.66 -28.72 3.26
N GLN A 357 3.15 -29.89 3.64
CA GLN A 357 3.93 -31.12 3.69
C GLN A 357 4.35 -31.56 2.28
N ALA A 358 3.43 -31.46 1.32
CA ALA A 358 3.70 -31.83 -0.07
C ALA A 358 4.68 -30.87 -0.74
N ASP A 359 4.46 -29.55 -0.58
CA ASP A 359 5.31 -28.52 -1.20
C ASP A 359 6.75 -28.55 -0.66
N LEU A 360 6.91 -28.85 0.62
CA LEU A 360 8.19 -28.74 1.33
C LEU A 360 8.89 -30.08 1.57
N ASP A 361 8.25 -31.19 1.22
CA ASP A 361 8.70 -32.56 1.56
C ASP A 361 9.08 -32.70 3.04
N LEU A 362 8.19 -32.24 3.92
CA LEU A 362 8.40 -32.23 5.35
C LEU A 362 7.22 -32.88 6.08
N LYS A 363 7.48 -33.43 7.27
CA LYS A 363 6.45 -34.01 8.12
C LYS A 363 5.77 -32.95 8.96
N ARG A 364 4.53 -33.24 9.35
CA ARG A 364 3.78 -32.39 10.28
C ARG A 364 4.55 -32.17 11.59
N GLY A 365 4.65 -30.92 12.00
CA GLY A 365 5.34 -30.51 13.23
C GLY A 365 6.81 -30.13 13.02
N GLU A 366 7.41 -30.42 11.87
CA GLU A 366 8.76 -30.00 11.55
C GLU A 366 8.84 -28.47 11.42
N PHE A 367 9.93 -27.91 11.92
CA PHE A 367 10.21 -26.48 11.83
C PHE A 367 10.93 -26.17 10.55
N VAL A 368 10.53 -25.09 9.89
CA VAL A 368 11.12 -24.68 8.61
C VAL A 368 11.16 -23.16 8.49
N ARG A 369 12.13 -22.65 7.76
CA ARG A 369 12.09 -21.30 7.16
C ARG A 369 11.72 -21.40 5.71
N ILE A 370 10.90 -20.47 5.26
CA ILE A 370 10.43 -20.41 3.88
C ILE A 370 10.61 -19.02 3.29
N ALA A 371 10.75 -18.97 1.97
CA ALA A 371 10.50 -17.81 1.15
C ALA A 371 9.36 -18.10 0.16
N ARG A 372 8.55 -17.11 -0.16
CA ARG A 372 7.45 -17.19 -1.12
C ARG A 372 7.12 -15.82 -1.68
N VAL A 373 6.77 -15.76 -2.96
CA VAL A 373 6.07 -14.58 -3.50
C VAL A 373 4.57 -14.80 -3.35
N LEU A 374 3.91 -13.90 -2.66
CA LEU A 374 2.46 -14.00 -2.45
C LEU A 374 1.69 -13.41 -3.62
N ASP A 375 2.18 -12.30 -4.15
CA ASP A 375 1.63 -11.64 -5.33
C ASP A 375 2.69 -10.81 -6.07
N CYS A 376 2.48 -10.60 -7.36
CA CYS A 376 3.19 -9.61 -8.16
C CYS A 376 2.27 -9.12 -9.29
N ARG A 377 2.16 -7.80 -9.44
CA ARG A 377 1.33 -7.18 -10.47
C ARG A 377 2.09 -6.89 -11.77
N MET A 378 3.42 -6.94 -11.72
CA MET A 378 4.27 -6.54 -12.83
C MET A 378 4.59 -7.69 -13.79
N CYS A 379 4.60 -8.93 -13.27
CA CYS A 379 5.08 -10.11 -14.01
C CYS A 379 4.57 -11.41 -13.38
N ASN A 380 4.85 -12.53 -14.02
CA ASN A 380 4.65 -13.85 -13.41
C ASN A 380 5.69 -14.07 -12.31
N PHE A 381 5.39 -14.96 -11.37
CA PHE A 381 6.25 -15.24 -10.23
C PHE A 381 6.15 -16.71 -9.79
N GLU A 382 7.18 -17.16 -9.03
CA GLU A 382 7.21 -18.45 -8.37
C GLU A 382 6.13 -18.53 -7.29
N ARG A 383 5.28 -19.55 -7.35
CA ARG A 383 4.13 -19.73 -6.45
C ARG A 383 4.44 -20.67 -5.30
N ASP A 384 5.41 -21.54 -5.50
CA ASP A 384 5.76 -22.56 -4.51
C ASP A 384 6.51 -21.94 -3.33
N ARG A 385 6.42 -22.57 -2.19
CA ARG A 385 7.21 -22.24 -1.00
C ARG A 385 8.62 -22.81 -1.18
N ILE A 386 9.61 -21.97 -0.97
CA ILE A 386 11.02 -22.34 -1.08
C ILE A 386 11.57 -22.48 0.33
N ARG A 387 12.16 -23.64 0.62
CA ARG A 387 12.88 -23.84 1.89
C ARG A 387 14.15 -23.00 1.87
N ILE A 388 14.35 -22.19 2.90
CA ILE A 388 15.55 -21.37 3.07
C ILE A 388 16.16 -21.61 4.45
N ASP A 389 17.43 -21.27 4.60
CA ASP A 389 18.09 -21.20 5.90
C ASP A 389 19.04 -19.99 5.95
N ILE A 390 19.39 -19.60 7.18
CA ILE A 390 20.35 -18.54 7.45
C ILE A 390 21.66 -19.22 7.76
N THR A 391 22.67 -19.00 6.93
CA THR A 391 24.00 -19.57 7.12
C THR A 391 24.70 -18.96 8.33
N LYS A 392 25.79 -19.57 8.78
CA LYS A 392 26.62 -19.06 9.89
C LYS A 392 27.22 -17.70 9.59
N GLU A 393 27.39 -17.40 8.32
CA GLU A 393 27.91 -16.13 7.80
C GLU A 393 26.82 -15.05 7.72
N GLY A 394 25.57 -15.37 8.08
CA GLY A 394 24.44 -14.42 8.02
C GLY A 394 23.98 -14.15 6.59
N LEU A 395 23.98 -15.18 5.73
CA LEU A 395 23.41 -15.11 4.39
C LEU A 395 22.15 -15.97 4.32
N VAL A 396 21.19 -15.59 3.49
CA VAL A 396 19.95 -16.36 3.28
C VAL A 396 20.11 -17.23 2.03
N ARG A 397 19.98 -18.53 2.21
CA ARG A 397 20.20 -19.50 1.12
C ARG A 397 19.04 -20.48 1.02
N PRO A 398 18.65 -20.89 -0.21
CA PRO A 398 17.80 -22.06 -0.39
C PRO A 398 18.49 -23.30 0.19
N VAL A 399 17.70 -24.17 0.84
CA VAL A 399 18.17 -25.44 1.40
C VAL A 399 18.41 -26.45 0.28
N GLU A 400 17.59 -26.40 -0.76
CA GLU A 400 17.67 -27.22 -1.96
C GLU A 400 18.18 -26.41 -3.16
N PRO A 401 18.70 -27.06 -4.20
CA PRO A 401 19.03 -26.36 -5.43
C PRO A 401 17.84 -25.55 -5.94
N PHE A 402 18.05 -24.26 -6.20
CA PHE A 402 17.02 -23.37 -6.71
C PHE A 402 17.65 -22.43 -7.77
N PRO A 403 17.04 -22.26 -8.95
CA PRO A 403 15.75 -22.83 -9.38
C PRO A 403 15.80 -24.36 -9.54
N ARG A 404 14.67 -25.02 -9.32
CA ARG A 404 14.53 -26.46 -9.58
C ARG A 404 14.76 -26.71 -11.06
N THR A 405 15.65 -27.62 -11.40
CA THR A 405 15.84 -28.02 -12.79
C THR A 405 14.63 -28.86 -13.24
N GLN A 406 14.35 -28.89 -14.57
CA GLN A 406 13.21 -29.66 -15.06
C GLN A 406 13.34 -31.17 -14.76
N ASP A 407 14.57 -31.66 -14.51
CA ASP A 407 14.82 -33.03 -14.11
C ASP A 407 14.43 -33.36 -12.66
N ASP A 408 14.43 -32.36 -11.78
CA ASP A 408 14.01 -32.49 -10.37
C ASP A 408 12.49 -32.53 -10.19
N ALA A 409 11.72 -32.10 -11.18
CA ALA A 409 10.27 -32.10 -11.16
C ALA A 409 9.64 -33.41 -11.61
N ALA A 410 10.46 -34.36 -12.10
CA ALA A 410 10.03 -35.69 -12.63
C ALA A 410 10.39 -36.86 -11.70
N ALA A 411 11.03 -36.61 -10.55
CA ALA A 411 11.36 -37.59 -9.52
C ALA A 411 10.40 -37.49 -8.32
#